data_256882c7a5bb24a35b8062a58fa54fd1
#
_entry.id   256882c7a5bb24a35b8062a58fa54fd1
#
_cell.length_a   1.000
_cell.length_b   1.000
_cell.length_c   1.000
_cell.angle_alpha   90.00
_cell.angle_beta   90.00
_cell.angle_gamma   90.00
#
_symmetry.space_group_name_H-M   'P 1'
#
loop_
_entity.id
_entity.type
_entity.pdbx_description
1 polymer ?
#
loop_
_entity_poly.entity_id
_entity_poly.type
_entity_poly.pdbx_seq_one_letter_code
_entity_poly.pdbx_strand_id
1 'polypeptide(L)'
;MLYILCGTCPAEIRLMPYRCGLQNLKQKDGNRVMKLFKAATTMCCIALTAAVLVPGAKADEWNRKTTITFSGPVEIPGVHLVGWGVLPAGTYVFKILDSQSDRHIVQIFNKEETAIYATILAIPNYRLKATDKTVITFTERPAGEPEALRAWFYPGRNWGEEFVYPKAKAMALAKASNTPVLFTAADLPLEVAEPIKSTDAPLVADLRRAPVMAYQPTGEEVQLAEVITVPPADPEVAPAMAAEKTLPATASPLPLIALFGLIALGGFLALRVAEKRFQ
;
A
#
# COMPACT_ATOMS: atom_id res chain seq x y z
N MET A 1 20.24 14.84 93.15
CA MET A 1 19.23 14.78 94.21
C MET A 1 18.03 14.10 93.59
N LEU A 2 17.52 12.95 93.92
CA LEU A 2 17.26 12.15 95.11
C LEU A 2 17.01 10.73 94.58
N TYR A 3 17.64 9.75 95.00
CA TYR A 3 17.30 8.54 95.73
C TYR A 3 15.80 8.19 95.68
N ILE A 4 15.41 6.91 95.46
CA ILE A 4 15.39 5.79 96.43
C ILE A 4 14.90 4.51 95.73
N LEU A 5 15.67 3.46 95.79
CA LEU A 5 15.58 2.17 96.42
C LEU A 5 14.45 1.21 95.92
N CYS A 6 14.84 0.10 95.43
CA CYS A 6 15.01 -1.20 96.02
C CYS A 6 13.69 -2.05 96.08
N GLY A 7 13.79 -3.23 95.51
CA GLY A 7 12.79 -4.29 95.68
C GLY A 7 13.09 -5.53 94.86
N THR A 8 14.00 -6.36 95.39
CA THR A 8 14.07 -7.85 95.31
C THR A 8 13.61 -8.57 94.01
N CYS A 9 14.57 -9.30 93.42
CA CYS A 9 14.42 -10.49 92.58
C CYS A 9 13.42 -11.54 93.06
N PRO A 10 12.88 -12.40 92.17
CA PRO A 10 13.69 -13.49 91.63
C PRO A 10 13.43 -13.85 90.14
N ALA A 11 14.38 -14.63 89.67
CA ALA A 11 14.57 -15.23 88.38
C ALA A 11 13.32 -15.85 87.71
N GLU A 12 13.08 -15.39 86.50
CA GLU A 12 12.56 -16.28 85.46
C GLU A 12 13.06 -15.77 84.13
N ILE A 13 13.98 -16.53 83.50
CA ILE A 13 14.45 -16.33 82.15
C ILE A 13 13.31 -16.69 81.21
N ARG A 14 12.56 -15.68 80.75
CA ARG A 14 11.60 -15.87 79.67
C ARG A 14 12.36 -15.55 78.34
N LEU A 15 12.79 -16.61 77.66
CA LEU A 15 13.23 -16.58 76.29
C LEU A 15 12.09 -15.99 75.47
N MET A 16 12.21 -14.71 75.13
CA MET A 16 11.38 -14.08 74.11
C MET A 16 11.75 -14.64 72.74
N PRO A 17 10.76 -15.08 71.92
CA PRO A 17 11.03 -15.59 70.61
C PRO A 17 11.31 -14.43 69.65
N TYR A 18 12.59 -14.18 69.31
CA TYR A 18 12.99 -13.31 68.21
C TYR A 18 12.57 -13.80 66.80
N ARG A 19 11.57 -14.67 66.74
CA ARG A 19 11.10 -15.28 65.44
C ARG A 19 10.02 -14.49 64.71
N CYS A 20 9.44 -13.45 65.31
CA CYS A 20 8.30 -12.77 64.69
C CYS A 20 8.67 -11.68 63.68
N GLY A 21 9.90 -11.12 63.76
CA GLY A 21 10.29 -10.02 62.85
C GLY A 21 10.74 -10.48 61.47
N LEU A 22 11.42 -11.62 61.38
CA LEU A 22 11.94 -12.12 60.09
C LEU A 22 10.90 -12.74 59.16
N GLN A 23 9.82 -13.29 59.71
CA GLN A 23 8.74 -13.82 58.89
C GLN A 23 7.90 -12.71 58.23
N ASN A 24 7.68 -11.59 58.92
CA ASN A 24 6.95 -10.46 58.35
C ASN A 24 7.73 -9.72 57.22
N LEU A 25 9.06 -9.68 57.32
CA LEU A 25 9.87 -9.09 56.24
C LEU A 25 9.87 -9.96 55.00
N LYS A 26 9.99 -11.29 55.14
CA LYS A 26 9.97 -12.20 53.98
C LYS A 26 8.60 -12.22 53.28
N GLN A 27 7.52 -12.08 54.03
CA GLN A 27 6.17 -12.04 53.46
C GLN A 27 5.87 -10.72 52.76
N LYS A 28 6.44 -9.60 53.24
CA LYS A 28 6.27 -8.29 52.62
C LYS A 28 7.01 -8.17 51.26
N ASP A 29 8.20 -8.76 51.17
CA ASP A 29 8.99 -8.79 49.94
C ASP A 29 8.39 -9.74 48.90
N GLY A 30 7.92 -10.92 49.29
CA GLY A 30 7.20 -11.84 48.42
C GLY A 30 5.95 -11.21 47.78
N ASN A 31 5.21 -10.41 48.54
CA ASN A 31 3.99 -9.75 48.06
C ASN A 31 4.31 -8.56 47.13
N ARG A 32 5.42 -7.90 47.32
CA ARG A 32 5.93 -6.85 46.38
C ARG A 32 6.38 -7.46 45.05
N VAL A 33 7.16 -8.53 45.11
CA VAL A 33 7.62 -9.23 43.89
C VAL A 33 6.42 -9.79 43.11
N MET A 34 5.46 -10.37 43.76
CA MET A 34 4.25 -10.90 43.11
C MET A 34 3.37 -9.80 42.51
N LYS A 35 3.28 -8.62 43.12
CA LYS A 35 2.58 -7.44 42.52
C LYS A 35 3.31 -6.91 41.30
N LEU A 36 4.64 -6.87 41.29
CA LEU A 36 5.45 -6.46 40.14
C LEU A 36 5.33 -7.46 39.01
N PHE A 37 5.33 -8.76 39.27
CA PHE A 37 5.10 -9.79 38.23
C PHE A 37 3.70 -9.70 37.64
N LYS A 38 2.65 -9.49 38.45
CA LYS A 38 1.27 -9.29 37.96
C LYS A 38 1.15 -8.04 37.11
N ALA A 39 1.81 -6.93 37.44
CA ALA A 39 1.83 -5.71 36.67
C ALA A 39 2.61 -5.88 35.34
N ALA A 40 3.74 -6.58 35.37
CA ALA A 40 4.54 -6.85 34.18
C ALA A 40 3.81 -7.77 33.18
N THR A 41 3.13 -8.82 33.65
CA THR A 41 2.35 -9.71 32.78
C THR A 41 1.12 -9.02 32.18
N THR A 42 0.40 -8.19 32.92
CA THR A 42 -0.72 -7.41 32.37
C THR A 42 -0.24 -6.39 31.34
N MET A 43 0.88 -5.73 31.57
CA MET A 43 1.45 -4.76 30.63
C MET A 43 1.94 -5.45 29.34
N CYS A 44 2.53 -6.64 29.45
CA CYS A 44 2.95 -7.45 28.30
C CYS A 44 1.76 -7.95 27.46
N CYS A 45 0.67 -8.36 28.11
CA CYS A 45 -0.57 -8.77 27.43
C CYS A 45 -1.24 -7.61 26.70
N ILE A 46 -1.26 -6.41 27.29
CA ILE A 46 -1.81 -5.20 26.65
C ILE A 46 -0.94 -4.79 25.45
N ALA A 47 0.39 -4.86 25.56
CA ALA A 47 1.30 -4.55 24.46
C ALA A 47 1.15 -5.56 23.30
N LEU A 48 0.97 -6.84 23.58
CA LEU A 48 0.74 -7.88 22.58
C LEU A 48 -0.61 -7.73 21.87
N THR A 49 -1.67 -7.39 22.59
CA THR A 49 -2.99 -7.15 21.98
C THR A 49 -3.01 -5.87 21.14
N ALA A 50 -2.31 -4.83 21.56
CA ALA A 50 -2.16 -3.60 20.77
C ALA A 50 -1.40 -3.84 19.46
N ALA A 51 -0.38 -4.70 19.46
CA ALA A 51 0.39 -5.05 18.26
C ALA A 51 -0.44 -5.84 17.21
N VAL A 52 -1.46 -6.58 17.63
CA VAL A 52 -2.36 -7.33 16.71
C VAL A 52 -3.45 -6.44 16.12
N LEU A 53 -3.79 -5.34 16.79
CA LEU A 53 -4.83 -4.40 16.35
C LEU A 53 -4.31 -3.30 15.43
N VAL A 54 -2.99 -3.23 15.17
CA VAL A 54 -2.47 -2.32 14.14
C VAL A 54 -2.95 -2.81 12.78
N PRO A 55 -3.87 -2.09 12.10
CA PRO A 55 -4.22 -2.43 10.73
C PRO A 55 -2.93 -2.37 9.93
N GLY A 56 -2.55 -3.50 9.33
CA GLY A 56 -1.44 -3.54 8.41
C GLY A 56 -1.68 -2.47 7.34
N ALA A 57 -0.85 -1.43 7.32
CA ALA A 57 -0.87 -0.45 6.24
C ALA A 57 -0.59 -1.24 4.95
N LYS A 58 -1.65 -1.59 4.22
CA LYS A 58 -1.53 -2.04 2.84
C LYS A 58 -1.10 -0.81 2.06
N ALA A 59 0.19 -0.64 1.87
CA ALA A 59 0.69 0.23 0.83
C ALA A 59 0.19 -0.39 -0.48
N ASP A 60 -0.80 0.24 -1.08
CA ASP A 60 -1.28 -0.13 -2.40
C ASP A 60 -0.19 0.28 -3.40
N GLU A 61 0.75 -0.61 -3.62
CA GLU A 61 1.91 -0.39 -4.48
C GLU A 61 1.50 -0.14 -5.93
N TRP A 62 0.28 -0.50 -6.29
CA TRP A 62 -0.25 -0.42 -7.65
C TRP A 62 -0.98 0.90 -7.92
N ASN A 63 -1.64 1.51 -6.94
CA ASN A 63 -2.38 2.76 -7.10
C ASN A 63 -1.45 3.98 -7.01
N ARG A 64 -0.74 4.22 -8.07
CA ARG A 64 0.27 5.28 -8.13
C ARG A 64 -0.35 6.64 -8.37
N LYS A 65 0.35 7.64 -7.84
CA LYS A 65 -0.02 9.05 -7.96
C LYS A 65 1.20 9.87 -8.33
N THR A 66 1.05 10.80 -9.27
CA THR A 66 2.13 11.71 -9.68
C THR A 66 1.57 13.08 -9.99
N THR A 67 2.27 14.12 -9.54
CA THR A 67 1.99 15.51 -9.92
C THR A 67 2.82 15.87 -11.14
N ILE A 68 2.16 16.39 -12.19
CA ILE A 68 2.74 16.68 -13.49
C ILE A 68 2.41 18.13 -13.85
N THR A 69 3.40 18.87 -14.35
CA THR A 69 3.20 20.25 -14.82
C THR A 69 3.46 20.29 -16.32
N PHE A 70 2.46 20.73 -17.08
CA PHE A 70 2.56 20.98 -18.51
C PHE A 70 2.84 22.46 -18.77
N SER A 71 3.80 22.73 -19.65
CA SER A 71 4.16 24.08 -20.10
C SER A 71 3.28 24.60 -21.23
N GLY A 72 2.58 23.71 -21.91
CA GLY A 72 1.68 24.00 -23.02
C GLY A 72 0.38 23.19 -22.94
N PRO A 73 -0.54 23.42 -23.89
CA PRO A 73 -1.77 22.64 -23.96
C PRO A 73 -1.47 21.20 -24.37
N VAL A 74 -2.17 20.24 -23.73
CA VAL A 74 -2.00 18.78 -23.96
C VAL A 74 -3.35 18.15 -24.23
N GLU A 75 -3.44 17.45 -25.36
CA GLU A 75 -4.62 16.64 -25.67
C GLU A 75 -4.60 15.33 -24.88
N ILE A 76 -5.72 14.99 -24.27
CA ILE A 76 -5.87 13.79 -23.46
C ILE A 76 -6.87 12.81 -24.08
N PRO A 77 -6.60 11.49 -23.99
CA PRO A 77 -7.56 10.46 -24.39
C PRO A 77 -8.60 10.21 -23.31
N GLY A 78 -9.49 9.26 -23.61
CA GLY A 78 -10.46 8.74 -22.64
C GLY A 78 -11.73 9.58 -22.55
N VAL A 79 -12.40 9.46 -21.40
CA VAL A 79 -13.65 10.16 -21.11
C VAL A 79 -13.35 11.36 -20.23
N HIS A 80 -13.68 12.55 -20.70
CA HIS A 80 -13.38 13.80 -19.99
C HIS A 80 -14.64 14.62 -19.72
N LEU A 81 -14.56 15.57 -18.81
CA LEU A 81 -15.61 16.57 -18.66
C LEU A 81 -15.71 17.41 -19.93
N VAL A 82 -16.90 17.88 -20.22
CA VAL A 82 -17.17 18.76 -21.36
C VAL A 82 -16.19 19.94 -21.35
N GLY A 83 -15.47 20.12 -22.47
CA GLY A 83 -14.48 21.17 -22.63
C GLY A 83 -13.07 20.84 -22.10
N TRP A 84 -12.84 19.64 -21.56
CA TRP A 84 -11.55 19.23 -21.00
C TRP A 84 -10.78 18.20 -21.85
N GLY A 85 -11.13 18.03 -23.11
CA GLY A 85 -10.39 17.16 -24.05
C GLY A 85 -8.95 17.64 -24.34
N VAL A 86 -8.69 18.94 -24.10
CA VAL A 86 -7.36 19.54 -24.13
C VAL A 86 -7.13 20.24 -22.80
N LEU A 87 -6.14 19.77 -22.06
CA LEU A 87 -5.72 20.40 -20.81
C LEU A 87 -4.88 21.65 -21.13
N PRO A 88 -5.20 22.81 -20.60
CA PRO A 88 -4.34 23.99 -20.69
C PRO A 88 -3.01 23.78 -19.94
N ALA A 89 -2.02 24.64 -20.20
CA ALA A 89 -0.81 24.68 -19.40
C ALA A 89 -1.15 24.81 -17.91
N GLY A 90 -0.57 23.96 -17.07
CA GLY A 90 -0.91 23.91 -15.65
C GLY A 90 -0.37 22.69 -14.94
N THR A 91 -0.69 22.57 -13.65
CA THR A 91 -0.29 21.44 -12.81
C THR A 91 -1.48 20.54 -12.53
N TYR A 92 -1.30 19.25 -12.78
CA TYR A 92 -2.31 18.22 -12.66
C TYR A 92 -1.80 17.05 -11.83
N VAL A 93 -2.72 16.30 -11.26
CA VAL A 93 -2.41 15.08 -10.52
C VAL A 93 -2.96 13.88 -11.29
N PHE A 94 -2.08 12.98 -11.67
CA PHE A 94 -2.43 11.70 -12.29
C PHE A 94 -2.48 10.64 -11.22
N LYS A 95 -3.56 9.88 -11.17
CA LYS A 95 -3.79 8.85 -10.16
C LYS A 95 -4.45 7.63 -10.79
N ILE A 96 -3.98 6.44 -10.43
CA ILE A 96 -4.65 5.21 -10.81
C ILE A 96 -5.87 5.03 -9.90
N LEU A 97 -7.04 4.94 -10.50
CA LEU A 97 -8.29 4.63 -9.80
C LEU A 97 -8.38 3.15 -9.48
N ASP A 98 -7.99 2.30 -10.42
CA ASP A 98 -8.01 0.85 -10.31
C ASP A 98 -6.89 0.23 -11.14
N SER A 99 -6.16 -0.70 -10.51
CA SER A 99 -5.01 -1.39 -11.07
C SER A 99 -5.08 -2.92 -10.89
N GLN A 100 -6.24 -3.47 -10.51
CA GLN A 100 -6.39 -4.91 -10.22
C GLN A 100 -6.49 -5.80 -11.47
N SER A 101 -6.44 -5.24 -12.65
CA SER A 101 -6.52 -5.96 -13.93
C SER A 101 -5.39 -5.51 -14.86
N ASP A 102 -5.25 -6.18 -16.00
CA ASP A 102 -4.36 -5.76 -17.10
C ASP A 102 -4.76 -4.41 -17.72
N ARG A 103 -5.89 -3.85 -17.30
CA ARG A 103 -6.46 -2.60 -17.77
C ARG A 103 -6.62 -1.65 -16.63
N HIS A 104 -5.76 -0.69 -16.60
CA HIS A 104 -5.70 0.33 -15.57
C HIS A 104 -6.61 1.51 -15.91
N ILE A 105 -7.22 2.07 -14.89
CA ILE A 105 -8.01 3.30 -15.03
C ILE A 105 -7.26 4.43 -14.38
N VAL A 106 -6.85 5.39 -15.19
CA VAL A 106 -6.12 6.58 -14.75
C VAL A 106 -7.06 7.78 -14.73
N GLN A 107 -7.02 8.55 -13.67
CA GLN A 107 -7.77 9.79 -13.53
C GLN A 107 -6.82 10.99 -13.47
N ILE A 108 -7.25 12.08 -14.10
CA ILE A 108 -6.56 13.37 -14.08
C ILE A 108 -7.36 14.33 -13.20
N PHE A 109 -6.71 14.84 -12.18
CA PHE A 109 -7.26 15.80 -11.22
C PHE A 109 -6.61 17.17 -11.38
N ASN A 110 -7.28 18.20 -10.83
CA ASN A 110 -6.62 19.47 -10.55
C ASN A 110 -5.53 19.27 -9.48
N LYS A 111 -4.68 20.27 -9.29
CA LYS A 111 -3.56 20.26 -8.34
C LYS A 111 -4.00 19.93 -6.90
N GLU A 112 -5.16 20.40 -6.48
CA GLU A 112 -5.72 20.23 -5.14
C GLU A 112 -6.52 18.92 -4.98
N GLU A 113 -6.63 18.09 -6.03
CA GLU A 113 -7.42 16.85 -6.07
C GLU A 113 -8.92 17.02 -5.74
N THR A 114 -9.46 18.19 -5.94
CA THR A 114 -10.88 18.50 -5.67
C THR A 114 -11.78 18.27 -6.90
N ALA A 115 -11.21 18.32 -8.11
CA ALA A 115 -11.93 18.13 -9.37
C ALA A 115 -11.24 17.06 -10.24
N ILE A 116 -12.04 16.18 -10.86
CA ILE A 116 -11.61 15.17 -11.82
C ILE A 116 -11.96 15.68 -13.22
N TYR A 117 -10.96 15.80 -14.08
CA TYR A 117 -11.13 16.27 -15.45
C TYR A 117 -11.33 15.13 -16.45
N ALA A 118 -10.64 14.01 -16.25
CA ALA A 118 -10.73 12.87 -17.16
C ALA A 118 -10.54 11.54 -16.44
N THR A 119 -11.10 10.49 -17.05
CA THR A 119 -10.92 9.09 -16.71
C THR A 119 -10.50 8.34 -17.98
N ILE A 120 -9.35 7.70 -17.94
CA ILE A 120 -8.64 7.20 -19.12
C ILE A 120 -8.38 5.71 -18.94
N LEU A 121 -8.65 4.92 -19.96
CA LEU A 121 -8.19 3.55 -20.07
C LEU A 121 -6.68 3.56 -20.40
N ALA A 122 -5.92 2.82 -19.61
CA ALA A 122 -4.51 2.61 -19.84
C ALA A 122 -4.16 1.12 -19.75
N ILE A 123 -3.07 0.75 -20.37
CA ILE A 123 -2.50 -0.59 -20.27
C ILE A 123 -1.04 -0.48 -19.83
N PRO A 124 -0.49 -1.50 -19.13
CA PRO A 124 0.91 -1.54 -18.77
C PRO A 124 1.80 -1.47 -20.02
N ASN A 125 2.79 -0.60 -19.98
CA ASN A 125 3.85 -0.51 -20.99
C ASN A 125 5.22 -0.48 -20.33
N TYR A 126 6.24 -0.86 -21.09
CA TYR A 126 7.61 -1.02 -20.62
C TYR A 126 8.56 -0.17 -21.46
N ARG A 127 9.64 0.28 -20.82
CA ARG A 127 10.77 0.95 -21.48
C ARG A 127 12.08 0.25 -21.11
N LEU A 128 13.10 0.43 -21.94
CA LEU A 128 14.37 -0.28 -21.77
C LEU A 128 15.14 0.11 -20.49
N LYS A 129 14.99 1.37 -20.03
CA LYS A 129 15.75 1.88 -18.88
C LYS A 129 14.83 2.59 -17.91
N ALA A 130 14.97 2.29 -16.62
CA ALA A 130 14.39 3.08 -15.54
C ALA A 130 15.07 4.45 -15.46
N THR A 131 14.33 5.47 -15.02
CA THR A 131 14.85 6.80 -14.70
C THR A 131 14.35 7.21 -13.32
N ASP A 132 15.12 8.02 -12.61
CA ASP A 132 14.76 8.49 -11.25
C ASP A 132 13.61 9.52 -11.25
N LYS A 133 13.19 9.96 -12.43
CA LYS A 133 12.12 10.95 -12.60
C LYS A 133 10.93 10.34 -13.33
N THR A 134 9.74 10.87 -13.04
CA THR A 134 8.56 10.62 -13.88
C THR A 134 8.83 11.04 -15.31
N VAL A 135 8.45 10.18 -16.24
CA VAL A 135 8.54 10.48 -17.68
C VAL A 135 7.14 10.43 -18.27
N ILE A 136 6.75 11.52 -18.92
CA ILE A 136 5.57 11.59 -19.76
C ILE A 136 6.05 11.59 -21.20
N THR A 137 5.42 10.78 -22.02
CA THR A 137 5.67 10.76 -23.47
C THR A 137 4.45 11.28 -24.21
N PHE A 138 4.71 11.91 -25.33
CA PHE A 138 3.69 12.46 -26.21
C PHE A 138 3.78 11.82 -27.58
N THR A 139 2.68 11.84 -28.30
CA THR A 139 2.65 11.56 -29.73
C THR A 139 2.87 12.86 -30.46
N GLU A 140 3.86 12.87 -31.36
CA GLU A 140 4.20 14.03 -32.15
C GLU A 140 3.03 14.46 -33.04
N ARG A 141 2.87 15.78 -33.17
CA ARG A 141 1.82 16.39 -33.95
C ARG A 141 2.36 17.54 -34.82
N PRO A 142 1.62 17.93 -35.88
CA PRO A 142 1.96 19.11 -36.66
C PRO A 142 2.09 20.35 -35.79
N ALA A 143 2.97 21.25 -36.19
CA ALA A 143 3.17 22.52 -35.49
C ALA A 143 1.87 23.31 -35.34
N GLY A 144 1.60 23.76 -34.13
CA GLY A 144 0.38 24.51 -33.78
C GLY A 144 -0.75 23.69 -33.21
N GLU A 145 -0.66 22.37 -33.22
CA GLU A 145 -1.60 21.48 -32.53
C GLU A 145 -1.09 21.12 -31.12
N PRO A 146 -2.01 20.89 -30.12
CA PRO A 146 -1.64 20.39 -28.80
C PRO A 146 -0.93 19.05 -28.92
N GLU A 147 0.13 18.83 -28.12
CA GLU A 147 0.76 17.52 -28.02
C GLU A 147 -0.23 16.50 -27.46
N ALA A 148 -0.23 15.29 -28.02
CA ALA A 148 -1.14 14.23 -27.57
C ALA A 148 -0.47 13.33 -26.53
N LEU A 149 -1.08 13.19 -25.37
CA LEU A 149 -0.55 12.42 -24.25
C LEU A 149 -0.48 10.92 -24.63
N ARG A 150 0.71 10.32 -24.55
CA ARG A 150 0.91 8.91 -24.94
C ARG A 150 1.06 7.98 -23.76
N ALA A 151 2.07 8.20 -22.90
CA ALA A 151 2.32 7.31 -21.79
C ALA A 151 2.89 8.03 -20.56
N TRP A 152 2.71 7.40 -19.41
CA TRP A 152 3.18 7.86 -18.12
C TRP A 152 4.03 6.77 -17.44
N PHE A 153 5.32 7.01 -17.26
CA PHE A 153 6.27 6.12 -16.63
C PHE A 153 6.65 6.62 -15.23
N TYR A 154 6.70 5.70 -14.29
CA TYR A 154 6.99 6.00 -12.89
C TYR A 154 8.47 6.19 -12.63
N PRO A 155 8.84 7.00 -11.62
CA PRO A 155 10.23 7.15 -11.21
C PRO A 155 10.78 5.82 -10.65
N GLY A 156 12.03 5.51 -10.97
CA GLY A 156 12.72 4.29 -10.52
C GLY A 156 12.21 3.00 -11.15
N ARG A 157 11.30 3.06 -12.14
CA ARG A 157 10.73 1.89 -12.79
C ARG A 157 10.90 1.94 -14.31
N ASN A 158 10.98 0.76 -14.91
CA ASN A 158 10.99 0.59 -16.38
C ASN A 158 9.58 0.37 -16.96
N TRP A 159 8.55 0.36 -16.13
CA TRP A 159 7.16 0.18 -16.53
C TRP A 159 6.31 1.41 -16.17
N GLY A 160 5.19 1.57 -16.86
CA GLY A 160 4.25 2.66 -16.73
C GLY A 160 2.93 2.36 -17.42
N GLU A 161 2.18 3.40 -17.71
CA GLU A 161 0.85 3.32 -18.32
C GLU A 161 0.88 3.91 -19.72
N GLU A 162 0.43 3.17 -20.73
CA GLU A 162 0.17 3.68 -22.07
C GLU A 162 -1.32 3.90 -22.24
N PHE A 163 -1.69 5.08 -22.72
CA PHE A 163 -3.06 5.53 -22.80
C PHE A 163 -3.74 5.09 -24.10
N VAL A 164 -5.02 4.72 -23.98
CA VAL A 164 -5.82 4.20 -25.07
C VAL A 164 -6.73 5.30 -25.62
N TYR A 165 -6.64 5.53 -26.93
CA TYR A 165 -7.42 6.54 -27.63
C TYR A 165 -8.71 5.96 -28.22
N PRO A 166 -9.73 6.80 -28.52
CA PRO A 166 -10.83 6.42 -29.40
C PRO A 166 -10.30 6.16 -30.82
N LYS A 167 -10.90 5.20 -31.52
CA LYS A 167 -10.43 4.75 -32.87
C LYS A 167 -10.13 5.87 -33.83
N ALA A 168 -11.09 6.79 -34.03
CA ALA A 168 -10.95 7.88 -35.00
C ALA A 168 -9.74 8.78 -34.69
N LYS A 169 -9.46 9.00 -33.40
CA LYS A 169 -8.33 9.83 -32.96
C LYS A 169 -7.01 9.08 -33.12
N ALA A 170 -6.98 7.81 -32.75
CA ALA A 170 -5.79 6.97 -32.92
C ALA A 170 -5.36 6.87 -34.38
N MET A 171 -6.31 6.77 -35.31
CA MET A 171 -6.03 6.81 -36.75
C MET A 171 -5.30 8.10 -37.17
N ALA A 172 -5.83 9.24 -36.72
CA ALA A 172 -5.24 10.53 -37.04
C ALA A 172 -3.82 10.67 -36.43
N LEU A 173 -3.67 10.25 -35.16
CA LEU A 173 -2.39 10.32 -34.47
C LEU A 173 -1.36 9.36 -35.07
N ALA A 174 -1.71 8.10 -35.35
CA ALA A 174 -0.78 7.14 -35.95
C ALA A 174 -0.27 7.60 -37.31
N LYS A 175 -1.13 8.20 -38.13
CA LYS A 175 -0.77 8.74 -39.43
C LYS A 175 0.12 9.98 -39.32
N ALA A 176 -0.13 10.87 -38.36
CA ALA A 176 0.63 12.09 -38.16
C ALA A 176 2.02 11.80 -37.57
N SER A 177 2.12 10.89 -36.58
CA SER A 177 3.36 10.59 -35.87
C SER A 177 4.20 9.49 -36.51
N ASN A 178 3.66 8.79 -37.49
CA ASN A 178 4.25 7.58 -38.07
C ASN A 178 4.64 6.51 -37.02
N THR A 179 3.85 6.41 -35.96
CA THR A 179 4.03 5.43 -34.87
C THR A 179 2.70 4.74 -34.56
N PRO A 180 2.72 3.48 -34.09
CA PRO A 180 1.51 2.82 -33.65
C PRO A 180 0.87 3.56 -32.48
N VAL A 181 -0.47 3.64 -32.47
CA VAL A 181 -1.26 4.26 -31.41
C VAL A 181 -2.32 3.29 -30.91
N LEU A 182 -2.38 3.13 -29.60
CA LEU A 182 -3.37 2.26 -28.98
C LEU A 182 -4.76 2.86 -29.07
N PHE A 183 -5.73 2.02 -29.36
CA PHE A 183 -7.13 2.43 -29.44
C PHE A 183 -8.10 1.40 -28.92
N THR A 184 -9.30 1.87 -28.61
CA THR A 184 -10.45 1.00 -28.40
C THR A 184 -11.52 1.26 -29.47
N ALA A 185 -12.12 0.16 -29.92
CA ALA A 185 -13.28 0.21 -30.82
C ALA A 185 -14.62 0.27 -30.06
N ALA A 186 -14.58 0.26 -28.72
CA ALA A 186 -15.78 0.39 -27.91
C ALA A 186 -16.42 1.76 -28.12
N ASP A 187 -17.74 1.77 -28.22
CA ASP A 187 -18.54 3.00 -28.34
C ASP A 187 -18.69 3.62 -26.94
N LEU A 188 -17.69 4.38 -26.55
CA LEU A 188 -17.65 5.07 -25.26
C LEU A 188 -17.88 6.56 -25.48
N PRO A 189 -18.62 7.26 -24.61
CA PRO A 189 -18.76 8.70 -24.68
C PRO A 189 -17.38 9.35 -24.48
N LEU A 190 -17.03 10.30 -25.29
CA LEU A 190 -15.79 11.10 -25.14
C LEU A 190 -15.94 12.14 -24.05
N GLU A 191 -17.13 12.71 -23.91
CA GLU A 191 -17.43 13.76 -22.97
C GLU A 191 -18.59 13.38 -22.05
N VAL A 192 -18.48 13.78 -20.80
CA VAL A 192 -19.51 13.62 -19.77
C VAL A 192 -19.74 14.93 -19.05
N ALA A 193 -20.97 15.15 -18.59
CA ALA A 193 -21.33 16.34 -17.82
C ALA A 193 -20.82 16.27 -16.36
N GLU A 194 -20.70 15.04 -15.80
CA GLU A 194 -20.27 14.82 -14.42
C GLU A 194 -19.04 13.92 -14.34
N PRO A 195 -18.13 14.18 -13.37
CA PRO A 195 -16.92 13.38 -13.23
C PRO A 195 -17.24 11.98 -12.70
N ILE A 196 -16.50 10.99 -13.18
CA ILE A 196 -16.55 9.61 -12.71
C ILE A 196 -15.78 9.52 -11.38
N LYS A 197 -16.46 9.23 -10.27
CA LYS A 197 -15.84 9.23 -8.92
C LYS A 197 -15.64 7.84 -8.33
N SER A 198 -16.35 6.83 -8.83
CA SER A 198 -16.37 5.48 -8.26
C SER A 198 -15.79 4.44 -9.22
N THR A 199 -15.10 3.46 -8.66
CA THR A 199 -14.68 2.24 -9.36
C THR A 199 -15.83 1.39 -9.85
N ASP A 200 -17.00 1.53 -9.21
CA ASP A 200 -18.22 0.77 -9.53
C ASP A 200 -19.10 1.48 -10.56
N ALA A 201 -18.68 2.64 -11.07
CA ALA A 201 -19.40 3.36 -12.10
C ALA A 201 -19.51 2.48 -13.36
N PRO A 202 -20.70 2.43 -14.01
CA PRO A 202 -20.90 1.60 -15.22
C PRO A 202 -19.86 1.86 -16.29
N LEU A 203 -19.51 3.12 -16.50
CA LEU A 203 -18.52 3.53 -17.48
C LEU A 203 -17.11 2.99 -17.17
N VAL A 204 -16.74 2.83 -15.89
CA VAL A 204 -15.47 2.19 -15.51
C VAL A 204 -15.49 0.71 -15.87
N ALA A 205 -16.62 0.04 -15.66
CA ALA A 205 -16.79 -1.35 -16.06
C ALA A 205 -16.71 -1.53 -17.59
N ASP A 206 -17.26 -0.59 -18.34
CA ASP A 206 -17.22 -0.60 -19.81
C ASP A 206 -15.78 -0.34 -20.30
N LEU A 207 -15.07 0.62 -19.72
CA LEU A 207 -13.64 0.87 -19.99
C LEU A 207 -12.79 -0.38 -19.74
N ARG A 208 -13.01 -1.09 -18.66
CA ARG A 208 -12.25 -2.33 -18.34
C ARG A 208 -12.51 -3.46 -19.34
N ARG A 209 -13.72 -3.55 -19.90
CA ARG A 209 -14.10 -4.57 -20.87
C ARG A 209 -13.78 -4.20 -22.31
N ALA A 210 -13.46 -2.94 -22.54
CA ALA A 210 -13.20 -2.42 -23.87
C ALA A 210 -12.05 -3.17 -24.56
N PRO A 211 -12.23 -3.66 -25.80
CA PRO A 211 -11.13 -4.27 -26.54
C PRO A 211 -10.06 -3.23 -26.86
N VAL A 212 -8.79 -3.57 -26.62
CA VAL A 212 -7.65 -2.71 -26.92
C VAL A 212 -6.86 -3.31 -28.06
N MET A 213 -6.64 -2.51 -29.09
CA MET A 213 -5.87 -2.83 -30.27
C MET A 213 -4.89 -1.68 -30.57
N ALA A 214 -4.05 -1.84 -31.56
CA ALA A 214 -3.18 -0.77 -32.04
C ALA A 214 -3.48 -0.45 -33.49
N TYR A 215 -3.44 0.84 -33.82
CA TYR A 215 -3.57 1.34 -35.18
C TYR A 215 -2.19 1.67 -35.73
N GLN A 216 -1.80 0.99 -36.80
CA GLN A 216 -0.52 1.17 -37.46
C GLN A 216 -0.53 2.41 -38.35
N PRO A 217 0.62 3.07 -38.60
CA PRO A 217 0.72 4.17 -39.55
C PRO A 217 0.29 3.78 -40.98
N THR A 218 0.43 2.47 -41.31
CA THR A 218 0.01 1.89 -42.59
C THR A 218 -1.50 1.87 -42.81
N GLY A 219 -2.27 2.07 -41.74
CA GLY A 219 -3.72 2.00 -41.77
C GLY A 219 -4.30 0.65 -41.28
N GLU A 220 -3.46 -0.27 -40.85
CA GLU A 220 -3.87 -1.57 -40.36
C GLU A 220 -4.18 -1.55 -38.85
N GLU A 221 -5.21 -2.32 -38.47
CA GLU A 221 -5.54 -2.61 -37.09
C GLU A 221 -4.87 -3.91 -36.68
N VAL A 222 -4.01 -3.87 -35.67
CA VAL A 222 -3.24 -5.02 -35.22
C VAL A 222 -3.53 -5.33 -33.76
N GLN A 223 -3.31 -6.59 -33.41
CA GLN A 223 -3.46 -7.02 -32.02
C GLN A 223 -2.36 -6.38 -31.14
N LEU A 224 -2.71 -6.14 -29.90
CA LEU A 224 -1.79 -5.53 -28.93
C LEU A 224 -0.45 -6.26 -28.82
N ALA A 225 -0.47 -7.60 -28.83
CA ALA A 225 0.71 -8.45 -28.76
C ALA A 225 1.72 -8.23 -29.91
N GLU A 226 1.29 -7.66 -31.04
CA GLU A 226 2.17 -7.40 -32.18
C GLU A 226 2.94 -6.08 -32.02
N VAL A 227 2.47 -5.20 -31.15
CA VAL A 227 3.04 -3.85 -30.98
C VAL A 227 3.81 -3.73 -29.67
N ILE A 228 3.36 -4.39 -28.61
CA ILE A 228 4.03 -4.38 -27.31
C ILE A 228 4.94 -5.58 -27.19
N THR A 229 6.23 -5.35 -27.40
CA THR A 229 7.26 -6.33 -27.07
C THR A 229 7.64 -6.19 -25.59
N VAL A 230 7.38 -7.22 -24.80
CA VAL A 230 7.90 -7.28 -23.42
C VAL A 230 9.42 -7.30 -23.51
N PRO A 231 10.15 -6.39 -22.84
CA PRO A 231 11.60 -6.46 -22.80
C PRO A 231 12.04 -7.86 -22.32
N PRO A 232 13.11 -8.43 -22.88
CA PRO A 232 13.64 -9.69 -22.36
C PRO A 232 13.92 -9.51 -20.86
N ALA A 233 13.50 -10.48 -20.07
CA ALA A 233 13.78 -10.49 -18.63
C ALA A 233 15.29 -10.28 -18.44
N ASP A 234 15.65 -9.33 -17.58
CA ASP A 234 17.05 -9.03 -17.29
C ASP A 234 17.75 -10.33 -16.91
N PRO A 235 18.82 -10.76 -17.60
CA PRO A 235 19.49 -12.03 -17.32
C PRO A 235 20.04 -12.10 -15.88
N GLU A 236 20.15 -10.99 -15.19
CA GLU A 236 20.59 -10.91 -13.80
C GLU A 236 19.51 -11.34 -12.80
N VAL A 237 18.22 -11.37 -13.22
CA VAL A 237 17.10 -11.84 -12.37
C VAL A 237 16.72 -13.30 -12.67
N ALA A 238 17.10 -13.83 -13.83
CA ALA A 238 16.75 -15.18 -14.26
C ALA A 238 17.39 -16.33 -13.41
N PRO A 239 18.63 -16.21 -12.87
CA PRO A 239 19.20 -17.28 -12.07
C PRO A 239 18.59 -17.42 -10.68
N ALA A 240 18.06 -16.33 -10.10
CA ALA A 240 17.45 -16.35 -8.76
C ALA A 240 16.10 -17.09 -8.73
N MET A 241 15.37 -17.12 -9.82
CA MET A 241 14.08 -17.81 -9.88
C MET A 241 14.18 -19.31 -10.22
N ALA A 242 15.31 -19.76 -10.78
CA ALA A 242 15.49 -21.16 -11.16
C ALA A 242 16.12 -22.03 -10.06
N ALA A 243 16.67 -21.43 -9.01
CA ALA A 243 17.40 -22.16 -7.96
C ALA A 243 16.59 -22.43 -6.69
N GLU A 244 15.46 -21.78 -6.45
CA GLU A 244 14.67 -22.01 -5.25
C GLU A 244 13.37 -22.77 -5.55
N LYS A 245 13.45 -24.09 -5.33
CA LYS A 245 12.27 -24.94 -5.09
C LYS A 245 11.63 -24.67 -3.70
N THR A 246 11.96 -23.58 -3.07
CA THR A 246 11.32 -23.12 -1.83
C THR A 246 10.22 -22.15 -2.20
N LEU A 247 8.99 -22.56 -1.90
CA LEU A 247 7.84 -21.66 -1.97
C LEU A 247 8.20 -20.37 -1.23
N PRO A 248 7.85 -19.20 -1.78
CA PRO A 248 8.04 -17.94 -1.06
C PRO A 248 7.48 -18.09 0.35
N ALA A 249 8.25 -17.69 1.35
CA ALA A 249 7.81 -17.73 2.76
C ALA A 249 6.67 -16.71 2.97
N THR A 250 5.52 -16.97 2.36
CA THR A 250 4.25 -16.27 2.62
C THR A 250 3.60 -16.78 3.89
N ALA A 251 4.35 -17.53 4.72
CA ALA A 251 3.88 -17.94 6.02
C ALA A 251 3.62 -16.68 6.85
N SER A 252 2.34 -16.30 6.90
CA SER A 252 1.86 -15.29 7.83
C SER A 252 2.41 -15.62 9.22
N PRO A 253 2.94 -14.65 10.00
CA PRO A 253 3.39 -14.86 11.37
C PRO A 253 2.25 -15.25 12.33
N LEU A 254 1.01 -15.33 11.84
CA LEU A 254 -0.17 -15.71 12.61
C LEU A 254 -0.02 -17.02 13.40
N PRO A 255 0.52 -18.15 12.84
CA PRO A 255 0.71 -19.37 13.62
C PRO A 255 1.70 -19.18 14.77
N LEU A 256 2.73 -18.38 14.55
CA LEU A 256 3.76 -18.11 15.56
C LEU A 256 3.22 -17.21 16.66
N ILE A 257 2.41 -16.22 16.33
CA ILE A 257 1.70 -15.35 17.28
C ILE A 257 0.68 -16.16 18.10
N ALA A 258 -0.05 -17.08 17.45
CA ALA A 258 -1.00 -17.97 18.14
C ALA A 258 -0.27 -18.91 19.11
N LEU A 259 0.89 -19.45 18.73
CA LEU A 259 1.71 -20.29 19.59
C LEU A 259 2.20 -19.54 20.82
N PHE A 260 2.74 -18.34 20.65
CA PHE A 260 3.15 -17.49 21.79
C PHE A 260 1.98 -17.09 22.68
N GLY A 261 0.79 -16.83 22.12
CA GLY A 261 -0.42 -16.55 22.85
C GLY A 261 -0.84 -17.74 23.72
N LEU A 262 -0.79 -18.97 23.20
CA LEU A 262 -1.09 -20.19 23.94
C LEU A 262 -0.08 -20.46 25.07
N ILE A 263 1.21 -20.25 24.84
CA ILE A 263 2.26 -20.40 25.86
C ILE A 263 2.05 -19.38 26.99
N ALA A 264 1.73 -18.14 26.67
CA ALA A 264 1.46 -17.09 27.65
C ALA A 264 0.21 -17.41 28.50
N LEU A 265 -0.86 -17.91 27.86
CA LEU A 265 -2.09 -18.31 28.54
C LEU A 265 -1.86 -19.52 29.44
N GLY A 266 -1.13 -20.53 28.97
CA GLY A 266 -0.76 -21.72 29.73
C GLY A 266 0.12 -21.37 30.95
N GLY A 267 1.09 -20.51 30.77
CA GLY A 267 1.93 -20.00 31.87
C GLY A 267 1.14 -19.22 32.92
N PHE A 268 0.19 -18.40 32.53
CA PHE A 268 -0.68 -17.67 33.40
C PHE A 268 -1.58 -18.62 34.24
N LEU A 269 -2.18 -19.62 33.58
CA LEU A 269 -3.01 -20.62 34.27
C LEU A 269 -2.20 -21.44 35.25
N ALA A 270 -0.98 -21.88 34.88
CA ALA A 270 -0.10 -22.64 35.77
C ALA A 270 0.29 -21.83 37.02
N LEU A 271 0.60 -20.56 36.87
CA LEU A 271 0.90 -19.66 37.99
C LEU A 271 -0.31 -19.46 38.91
N ARG A 272 -1.51 -19.37 38.36
CA ARG A 272 -2.75 -19.23 39.13
C ARG A 272 -3.08 -20.50 39.94
N VAL A 273 -2.82 -21.68 39.37
CA VAL A 273 -3.00 -22.96 40.08
C VAL A 273 -1.96 -23.12 41.18
N ALA A 274 -0.69 -22.78 40.92
CA ALA A 274 0.36 -22.79 41.94
C ALA A 274 0.05 -21.85 43.09
N GLU A 275 -0.43 -20.64 42.82
CA GLU A 275 -0.84 -19.67 43.87
C GLU A 275 -1.93 -20.23 44.78
N LYS A 276 -2.90 -20.98 44.22
CA LYS A 276 -3.97 -21.64 45.01
C LYS A 276 -3.50 -22.85 45.86
N ARG A 277 -2.39 -23.50 45.47
CA ARG A 277 -1.85 -24.64 46.23
C ARG A 277 -0.94 -24.21 47.38
N PHE A 278 -0.44 -23.00 47.38
CA PHE A 278 0.43 -22.44 48.43
C PHE A 278 -0.31 -21.48 49.39
N GLN A 279 -1.61 -21.28 49.23
CA GLN A 279 -2.53 -20.71 50.24
C GLN A 279 -3.21 -21.81 51.04
#